data_7e23b038c8d224a080883d9843edc604
#
_entry.id   7e23b038c8d224a080883d9843edc604
#
_cell.length_a   1.000
_cell.length_b   1.000
_cell.length_c   1.000
_cell.angle_alpha   90.00
_cell.angle_beta   90.00
_cell.angle_gamma   90.00
#
_symmetry.space_group_name_H-M   'P 1'
#
loop_
_entity.id
_entity.type
_entity.pdbx_description
1 polymer ?
#
loop_
_entity_poly.entity_id
_entity_poly.type
_entity_poly.pdbx_seq_one_letter_code
_entity_poly.pdbx_strand_id
1 'polypeptide(L)' 'MERRGIEDSYELLTDREREILQLIAEGRTNKEVANVLNIGLTTVETHRTHILQKLGLHSVPELILYAVRKGIIA' A
#
# COMPACT_ATOMS: atom_id res chain seq x y z
N MET A 1 19.53 6.37 12.84
CA MET A 1 18.97 5.77 13.03
C MET A 1 17.69 5.87 12.92
N GLU A 2 17.10 6.62 12.87
CA GLU A 2 15.89 6.73 12.90
C GLU A 2 15.29 6.60 11.65
N ARG A 3 15.85 6.79 10.54
CA ARG A 3 15.28 6.59 9.41
C ARG A 3 15.13 5.21 9.18
N ARG A 4 15.66 4.32 9.87
CA ARG A 4 15.45 3.01 9.71
C ARG A 4 14.08 2.65 9.95
N GLY A 5 13.31 3.34 10.77
CA GLY A 5 11.93 3.01 11.03
C GLY A 5 11.07 3.05 9.79
N ILE A 6 11.33 3.99 8.89
CA ILE A 6 10.54 4.10 7.68
C ILE A 6 10.78 2.92 6.76
N GLU A 7 12.02 2.50 6.61
CA GLU A 7 12.30 1.38 5.76
C GLU A 7 11.81 0.10 6.36
N ASP A 8 11.91 -0.05 7.68
CA ASP A 8 11.44 -1.24 8.35
C ASP A 8 9.94 -1.36 8.21
N SER A 9 9.21 -0.23 8.15
CA SER A 9 7.77 -0.29 8.01
C SER A 9 7.36 -0.96 6.70
N TYR A 10 8.07 -0.68 5.59
CA TYR A 10 7.78 -1.34 4.33
C TYR A 10 8.03 -2.84 4.46
N GLU A 11 9.05 -3.22 5.21
CA GLU A 11 9.37 -4.62 5.40
C GLU A 11 8.31 -5.34 6.22
N LEU A 12 7.46 -4.62 6.94
CA LEU A 12 6.39 -5.23 7.70
C LEU A 12 5.21 -5.66 6.83
N LEU A 13 5.18 -5.21 5.58
CA LEU A 13 4.08 -5.57 4.69
C LEU A 13 4.26 -6.99 4.18
N THR A 14 3.15 -7.71 4.07
CA THR A 14 3.16 -9.03 3.45
C THR A 14 3.31 -8.86 1.94
N ASP A 15 3.60 -9.95 1.24
CA ASP A 15 3.71 -9.90 -0.21
C ASP A 15 2.41 -9.41 -0.84
N ARG A 16 1.26 -9.88 -0.34
CA ARG A 16 -0.02 -9.44 -0.86
C ARG A 16 -0.24 -7.95 -0.60
N GLU A 17 0.15 -7.48 0.57
CA GLU A 17 0.01 -6.06 0.87
C GLU A 17 0.88 -5.21 -0.05
N ARG A 18 2.07 -5.69 -0.39
CA ARG A 18 2.95 -4.96 -1.30
C ARG A 18 2.35 -4.92 -2.71
N GLU A 19 1.70 -6.00 -3.15
CA GLU A 19 1.02 -6.01 -4.43
C GLU A 19 -0.10 -5.00 -4.46
N ILE A 20 -0.89 -4.95 -3.39
CA ILE A 20 -2.01 -4.02 -3.30
C ILE A 20 -1.51 -2.59 -3.23
N LEU A 21 -0.46 -2.34 -2.45
CA LEU A 21 0.15 -1.01 -2.38
C LEU A 21 0.57 -0.54 -3.76
N GLN A 22 1.21 -1.41 -4.53
CA GLN A 22 1.67 -1.07 -5.87
C GLN A 22 0.49 -0.65 -6.75
N LEU A 23 -0.58 -1.42 -6.74
CA LEU A 23 -1.74 -1.14 -7.58
C LEU A 23 -2.44 0.17 -7.17
N ILE A 24 -2.58 0.40 -5.87
CA ILE A 24 -3.20 1.63 -5.39
C ILE A 24 -2.33 2.82 -5.77
N ALA A 25 -1.02 2.69 -5.61
CA ALA A 25 -0.10 3.77 -5.92
C ALA A 25 -0.09 4.10 -7.41
N GLU A 26 -0.42 3.12 -8.25
CA GLU A 26 -0.54 3.34 -9.69
C GLU A 26 -1.86 3.99 -10.07
N GLY A 27 -2.72 4.28 -9.11
CA GLY A 27 -3.97 4.96 -9.37
C GLY A 27 -5.19 4.06 -9.53
N ARG A 28 -5.06 2.77 -9.21
CA ARG A 28 -6.18 1.85 -9.34
C ARG A 28 -7.16 2.05 -8.22
N THR A 29 -8.45 1.93 -8.53
CA THR A 29 -9.49 1.98 -7.51
C THR A 29 -9.50 0.65 -6.76
N ASN A 30 -10.17 0.61 -5.60
CA ASN A 30 -10.29 -0.62 -4.84
C ASN A 30 -10.95 -1.71 -5.68
N LYS A 31 -11.94 -1.34 -6.49
CA LYS A 31 -12.65 -2.31 -7.32
C LYS A 31 -11.71 -2.87 -8.38
N GLU A 32 -10.87 -2.03 -8.97
CA GLU A 32 -9.91 -2.50 -9.96
C GLU A 32 -8.88 -3.43 -9.33
N VAL A 33 -8.43 -3.10 -8.12
CA VAL A 33 -7.47 -3.95 -7.40
C VAL A 33 -8.12 -5.32 -7.15
N ALA A 34 -9.39 -5.31 -6.69
CA ALA A 34 -10.10 -6.54 -6.43
C ALA A 34 -10.18 -7.41 -7.69
N ASN A 35 -10.46 -6.79 -8.84
CA ASN A 35 -10.55 -7.50 -10.08
C ASN A 35 -9.20 -8.07 -10.53
N VAL A 36 -8.15 -7.26 -10.43
CA VAL A 36 -6.81 -7.69 -10.84
C VAL A 36 -6.34 -8.88 -10.02
N LEU A 37 -6.58 -8.85 -8.71
CA LEU A 37 -6.11 -9.88 -7.82
C LEU A 37 -7.12 -11.00 -7.59
N ASN A 38 -8.31 -10.84 -8.17
CA ASN A 38 -9.39 -11.81 -8.05
C ASN A 38 -9.74 -12.08 -6.58
N ILE A 39 -9.93 -11.01 -5.81
CA ILE A 39 -10.34 -11.09 -4.41
C ILE A 39 -11.52 -10.14 -4.20
N GLY A 40 -12.16 -10.24 -3.06
CA GLY A 40 -13.33 -9.42 -2.77
C GLY A 40 -12.97 -7.97 -2.49
N LEU A 41 -13.90 -7.08 -2.75
CA LEU A 41 -13.71 -5.66 -2.50
C LEU A 41 -13.45 -5.40 -1.02
N THR A 42 -14.22 -6.06 -0.13
CA THR A 42 -14.02 -5.89 1.30
C THR A 42 -12.62 -6.31 1.73
N THR A 43 -12.09 -7.37 1.10
CA THR A 43 -10.75 -7.84 1.39
C THR A 43 -9.72 -6.78 1.01
N VAL A 44 -9.92 -6.12 -0.14
CA VAL A 44 -9.02 -5.04 -0.56
C VAL A 44 -9.08 -3.90 0.45
N GLU A 45 -10.28 -3.53 0.91
CA GLU A 45 -10.43 -2.45 1.86
C GLU A 45 -9.73 -2.76 3.18
N THR A 46 -9.83 -3.99 3.63
CA THR A 46 -9.17 -4.42 4.86
C THR A 46 -7.65 -4.35 4.70
N HIS A 47 -7.15 -4.86 3.58
CA HIS A 47 -5.72 -4.80 3.33
C HIS A 47 -5.23 -3.36 3.25
N ARG A 48 -6.01 -2.49 2.61
CA ARG A 48 -5.62 -1.08 2.50
C ARG A 48 -5.50 -0.44 3.88
N THR A 49 -6.47 -0.71 4.76
CA THR A 49 -6.43 -0.19 6.11
C THR A 49 -5.18 -0.66 6.84
N HIS A 50 -4.85 -1.95 6.73
CA HIS A 50 -3.67 -2.49 7.39
C HIS A 50 -2.38 -1.89 6.83
N ILE A 51 -2.32 -1.68 5.51
CA ILE A 51 -1.14 -1.08 4.89
C ILE A 51 -0.91 0.33 5.44
N LEU A 52 -1.99 1.13 5.48
CA LEU A 52 -1.87 2.49 5.99
C LEU A 52 -1.43 2.50 7.45
N GLN A 53 -1.99 1.60 8.26
CA GLN A 53 -1.61 1.51 9.65
C GLN A 53 -0.16 1.11 9.82
N LYS A 54 0.30 0.13 9.07
CA LYS A 54 1.67 -0.35 9.18
C LYS A 54 2.68 0.71 8.75
N LEU A 55 2.31 1.55 7.79
CA LEU A 55 3.19 2.58 7.30
C LEU A 55 3.02 3.91 8.03
N GLY A 56 2.04 3.99 8.95
CA GLY A 56 1.80 5.23 9.69
C GLY A 56 1.23 6.33 8.82
N LEU A 57 0.48 5.95 7.77
CA LEU A 57 -0.11 6.91 6.85
C LEU A 57 -1.60 7.01 7.09
N HIS A 58 -2.21 8.13 6.70
CA HIS A 58 -3.61 8.38 7.00
C HIS A 58 -4.50 8.51 5.77
N SER A 59 -3.94 8.54 4.58
CA SER A 59 -4.76 8.71 3.38
C SER A 59 -4.06 8.13 2.17
N VAL A 60 -4.82 7.92 1.10
CA VAL A 60 -4.27 7.41 -0.14
C VAL A 60 -3.29 8.39 -0.78
N PRO A 61 -3.54 9.72 -0.78
CA PRO A 61 -2.53 10.64 -1.30
C PRO A 61 -1.19 10.50 -0.59
N GLU A 62 -1.20 10.28 0.74
CA GLU A 62 0.04 10.07 1.47
C GLU A 62 0.71 8.77 1.04
N LEU A 63 -0.11 7.75 0.76
CA LEU A 63 0.40 6.47 0.32
C LEU A 63 1.10 6.61 -1.03
N ILE A 64 0.51 7.36 -1.96
CA ILE A 64 1.09 7.56 -3.28
C ILE A 64 2.43 8.29 -3.16
N LEU A 65 2.47 9.33 -2.32
CA LEU A 65 3.69 10.08 -2.12
C LEU A 65 4.77 9.18 -1.52
N TYR A 66 4.39 8.34 -0.56
CA TYR A 66 5.31 7.39 0.04
C TYR A 66 5.87 6.45 -1.05
N ALA A 67 5.00 5.95 -1.92
CA ALA A 67 5.42 5.02 -2.97
C ALA A 67 6.40 5.68 -3.95
N VAL A 68 6.20 6.95 -4.27
CA VAL A 68 7.11 7.68 -5.14
C VAL A 68 8.46 7.82 -4.45
N ARG A 69 8.46 8.20 -3.17
CA ARG A 69 9.71 8.40 -2.43
C ARG A 69 10.49 7.10 -2.25
N LYS A 70 9.80 5.98 -2.14
CA LYS A 70 10.47 4.70 -1.99
C LYS A 70 10.89 4.11 -3.33
N GLY A 71 10.49 4.75 -4.43
CA GLY A 71 10.82 4.21 -5.74
C GLY A 71 9.95 3.03 -6.15
N ILE A 72 8.80 2.86 -5.51
CA ILE A 72 7.89 1.77 -5.85
C ILE A 72 7.21 2.08 -7.17
N ILE A 73 6.92 3.35 -7.42
CA ILE A 73 6.38 3.78 -8.70
C ILE A 73 7.19 5.00 -9.15
N ALA A 74 7.12 5.27 -10.42
CA ALA A 74 7.78 6.45 -11.00
C ALA A 74 6.90 7.71 -10.86
#